data_0efdc02af00c0c0b6d146c3c96fa664e
#
_entry.id   0efdc02af00c0c0b6d146c3c96fa664e
#
_cell.length_a   1.000
_cell.length_b   1.000
_cell.length_c   1.000
_cell.angle_alpha   90.00
_cell.angle_beta   90.00
_cell.angle_gamma   90.00
#
_symmetry.space_group_name_H-M   'P 1'
#
loop_
_entity.id
_entity.type
_entity.pdbx_description
1 polymer ?
#
loop_
_entity_poly.entity_id
_entity_poly.type
_entity_poly.pdbx_seq_one_letter_code
_entity_poly.pdbx_strand_id
1 'polypeptide(L)'
;YGFKKLFQVLRRQGHRWNHKRVHRIYCLLKLNFRRKGKQRLPVRNPAPLATPEQLNQSWSIDFMHDALVCGRRFRTFNVVDDFNREALAIEIDLNIPAQRVVRVLDRIVANRGYPLKMRMDNGPELISLVLAQWAEEHDVMLEFIKPGKPTQNAFIERFNRTYRTEVL
;
A
#
# COMPACT_ATOMS: atom_id res chain seq x y z
N TYR A 1 -10.21 7.87 -13.23
CA TYR A 1 -9.45 9.07 -12.80
C TYR A 1 -10.39 10.22 -12.46
N GLY A 2 -10.20 10.89 -11.31
CA GLY A 2 -10.90 12.14 -11.01
C GLY A 2 -10.35 13.28 -11.86
N PHE A 3 -11.15 14.35 -12.02
CA PHE A 3 -10.80 15.49 -12.88
C PHE A 3 -9.37 16.04 -12.65
N LYS A 4 -8.95 16.19 -11.40
CA LYS A 4 -7.61 16.74 -11.09
C LYS A 4 -6.47 15.89 -11.67
N LYS A 5 -6.56 14.57 -11.57
CA LYS A 5 -5.55 13.66 -12.14
C LYS A 5 -5.58 13.72 -13.68
N LEU A 6 -6.77 13.68 -14.29
CA LEU A 6 -6.90 13.81 -15.74
C LEU A 6 -6.28 15.12 -16.26
N PHE A 7 -6.55 16.22 -15.59
CA PHE A 7 -5.97 17.51 -15.97
C PHE A 7 -4.44 17.52 -15.89
N GLN A 8 -3.86 16.90 -14.87
CA GLN A 8 -2.39 16.75 -14.76
C GLN A 8 -1.80 15.87 -15.87
N VAL A 9 -2.46 14.77 -16.23
CA VAL A 9 -2.03 13.92 -17.36
C VAL A 9 -1.99 14.73 -18.65
N LEU A 10 -3.06 15.47 -18.96
CA LEU A 10 -3.12 16.32 -20.13
C LEU A 10 -2.00 17.38 -20.14
N ARG A 11 -1.69 17.95 -18.98
CA ARG A 11 -0.55 18.89 -18.82
C ARG A 11 0.81 18.24 -19.10
N ARG A 12 1.01 17.00 -18.61
CA ARG A 12 2.25 16.23 -18.89
C ARG A 12 2.38 15.86 -20.36
N GLN A 13 1.27 15.65 -21.06
CA GLN A 13 1.23 15.41 -22.51
C GLN A 13 1.43 16.69 -23.35
N GLY A 14 1.69 17.83 -22.72
CA GLY A 14 1.98 19.09 -23.39
C GLY A 14 0.75 19.96 -23.69
N HIS A 15 -0.46 19.52 -23.35
CA HIS A 15 -1.67 20.31 -23.59
C HIS A 15 -1.78 21.47 -22.60
N ARG A 16 -1.70 22.72 -23.11
CA ARG A 16 -1.80 23.95 -22.30
C ARG A 16 -3.22 24.51 -22.22
N TRP A 17 -4.22 23.64 -22.15
CA TRP A 17 -5.62 24.06 -22.10
C TRP A 17 -5.99 24.70 -20.76
N ASN A 18 -6.96 25.62 -20.80
CA ASN A 18 -7.46 26.24 -19.58
C ASN A 18 -8.22 25.23 -18.71
N HIS A 19 -7.94 25.20 -17.42
CA HIS A 19 -8.56 24.32 -16.43
C HIS A 19 -10.10 24.38 -16.48
N LYS A 20 -10.70 25.58 -16.57
CA LYS A 20 -12.16 25.74 -16.62
C LYS A 20 -12.76 25.11 -17.88
N ARG A 21 -12.07 25.23 -19.03
CA ARG A 21 -12.49 24.63 -20.30
C ARG A 21 -12.47 23.10 -20.23
N VAL A 22 -11.36 22.53 -19.74
CA VAL A 22 -11.24 21.08 -19.58
C VAL A 22 -12.27 20.53 -18.59
N HIS A 23 -12.50 21.22 -17.48
CA HIS A 23 -13.53 20.82 -16.50
C HIS A 23 -14.94 20.81 -17.08
N ARG A 24 -15.29 21.83 -17.88
CA ARG A 24 -16.59 21.89 -18.56
C ARG A 24 -16.80 20.69 -19.48
N ILE A 25 -15.78 20.35 -20.30
CA ILE A 25 -15.83 19.20 -21.20
C ILE A 25 -15.91 17.88 -20.41
N TYR A 26 -15.14 17.76 -19.34
CA TYR A 26 -15.17 16.61 -18.44
C TYR A 26 -16.59 16.35 -17.87
N CYS A 27 -17.29 17.43 -17.49
CA CYS A 27 -18.67 17.34 -17.00
C CYS A 27 -19.66 17.01 -18.13
N LEU A 28 -19.50 17.60 -19.33
CA LEU A 28 -20.35 17.30 -20.50
C LEU A 28 -20.24 15.83 -20.92
N LEU A 29 -19.04 15.26 -20.85
CA LEU A 29 -18.78 13.85 -21.13
C LEU A 29 -19.24 12.90 -20.00
N LYS A 30 -19.88 13.44 -18.94
CA LYS A 30 -20.38 12.69 -17.78
C LYS A 30 -19.33 11.80 -17.11
N LEU A 31 -18.04 12.21 -17.15
CA LEU A 31 -16.93 11.49 -16.53
C LEU A 31 -16.88 11.66 -15.01
N ASN A 32 -17.78 12.46 -14.43
CA ASN A 32 -17.90 12.63 -12.99
C ASN A 32 -18.35 11.33 -12.34
N PHE A 33 -17.63 10.90 -11.30
CA PHE A 33 -18.12 9.81 -10.46
C PHE A 33 -19.47 10.19 -9.85
N ARG A 34 -20.49 9.37 -10.06
CA ARG A 34 -21.77 9.50 -9.35
C ARG A 34 -21.49 9.20 -7.87
N ARG A 35 -21.40 10.23 -7.05
CA ARG A 35 -21.38 10.07 -5.61
C ARG A 35 -22.76 9.60 -5.16
N LYS A 36 -22.91 8.30 -4.92
CA LYS A 36 -24.03 7.83 -4.10
C LYS A 36 -23.79 8.37 -2.70
N GLY A 37 -24.67 9.26 -2.24
CA GLY A 37 -24.65 9.79 -0.88
C GLY A 37 -24.95 8.67 0.12
N LYS A 38 -23.96 7.84 0.43
CA LYS A 38 -24.07 6.98 1.62
C LYS A 38 -23.88 7.89 2.82
N GLN A 39 -24.92 8.05 3.64
CA GLN A 39 -24.76 8.58 4.99
C GLN A 39 -23.73 7.69 5.69
N ARG A 40 -22.58 8.28 6.03
CA ARG A 40 -21.60 7.59 6.87
C ARG A 40 -22.18 7.54 8.27
N LEU A 41 -22.43 6.34 8.76
CA LEU A 41 -22.69 6.13 10.19
C LEU A 41 -21.49 6.69 10.97
N PRO A 42 -21.71 7.44 12.07
CA PRO A 42 -20.62 7.93 12.90
C PRO A 42 -19.79 6.75 13.38
N VAL A 43 -18.49 6.81 13.15
CA VAL A 43 -17.55 5.79 13.65
C VAL A 43 -17.46 5.97 15.16
N ARG A 44 -17.88 4.97 15.92
CA ARG A 44 -17.75 4.95 17.38
C ARG A 44 -16.25 4.87 17.72
N ASN A 45 -15.72 5.91 18.32
CA ASN A 45 -14.37 6.01 18.87
C ASN A 45 -13.27 5.46 17.93
N PRO A 46 -12.91 6.17 16.83
CA PRO A 46 -11.76 5.80 16.05
C PRO A 46 -10.49 5.99 16.90
N ALA A 47 -9.85 4.90 17.27
CA ALA A 47 -8.50 4.97 17.78
C ALA A 47 -7.59 5.26 16.57
N PRO A 48 -6.97 6.46 16.47
CA PRO A 48 -6.04 6.73 15.39
C PRO A 48 -4.86 5.76 15.47
N LEU A 49 -4.40 5.30 14.31
CA LEU A 49 -3.19 4.49 14.25
C LEU A 49 -2.01 5.34 14.73
N ALA A 50 -1.29 4.86 15.75
CA ALA A 50 -0.11 5.55 16.25
C ALA A 50 0.90 5.71 15.11
N THR A 51 1.30 6.93 14.84
CA THR A 51 2.34 7.24 13.86
C THR A 51 3.69 7.10 14.54
N PRO A 52 4.62 6.30 13.99
CA PRO A 52 5.99 6.25 14.51
C PRO A 52 6.65 7.62 14.50
N GLU A 53 7.62 7.83 15.39
CA GLU A 53 8.34 9.11 15.54
C GLU A 53 9.69 9.09 14.81
N GLN A 54 10.18 7.90 14.43
CA GLN A 54 11.49 7.71 13.82
C GLN A 54 11.45 6.67 12.69
N LEU A 55 12.46 6.72 11.82
CA LEU A 55 12.71 5.70 10.80
C LEU A 55 12.93 4.32 11.45
N ASN A 56 12.52 3.27 10.77
CA ASN A 56 12.67 1.88 11.20
C ASN A 56 11.98 1.53 12.53
N GLN A 57 11.13 2.41 13.08
CA GLN A 57 10.36 2.08 14.27
C GLN A 57 9.24 1.08 13.96
N SER A 58 8.60 1.20 12.81
CA SER A 58 7.56 0.27 12.36
C SER A 58 7.52 0.19 10.85
N TRP A 59 7.60 -1.03 10.31
CA TRP A 59 7.32 -1.28 8.91
C TRP A 59 5.96 -1.95 8.76
N SER A 60 5.16 -1.52 7.78
CA SER A 60 3.95 -2.22 7.36
C SER A 60 4.26 -3.07 6.13
N ILE A 61 3.82 -4.33 6.16
CA ILE A 61 3.97 -5.25 5.03
C ILE A 61 2.61 -5.79 4.61
N ASP A 62 2.44 -6.00 3.31
CA ASP A 62 1.19 -6.51 2.75
C ASP A 62 1.39 -7.12 1.36
N PHE A 63 0.50 -8.04 1.01
CA PHE A 63 0.41 -8.62 -0.32
C PHE A 63 -0.72 -8.00 -1.13
N MET A 64 -0.43 -7.70 -2.39
CA MET A 64 -1.44 -7.28 -3.34
C MET A 64 -1.50 -8.28 -4.51
N HIS A 65 -2.69 -8.54 -5.03
CA HIS A 65 -2.90 -9.39 -6.20
C HIS A 65 -3.43 -8.53 -7.34
N ASP A 66 -2.92 -8.81 -8.55
CA ASP A 66 -3.41 -8.21 -9.78
C ASP A 66 -3.24 -9.18 -10.96
N ALA A 67 -3.65 -8.77 -12.16
CA ALA A 67 -3.55 -9.58 -13.36
C ALA A 67 -3.06 -8.74 -14.54
N LEU A 68 -2.17 -9.34 -15.34
CA LEU A 68 -1.74 -8.79 -16.62
C LEU A 68 -2.90 -8.75 -17.62
N VAL A 69 -2.79 -7.95 -18.66
CA VAL A 69 -3.78 -7.86 -19.74
C VAL A 69 -4.07 -9.22 -20.37
N CYS A 70 -3.09 -10.14 -20.43
CA CYS A 70 -3.26 -11.51 -20.88
C CYS A 70 -3.98 -12.43 -19.89
N GLY A 71 -4.46 -11.91 -18.75
CA GLY A 71 -5.17 -12.66 -17.72
C GLY A 71 -4.27 -13.42 -16.73
N ARG A 72 -2.93 -13.40 -16.90
CA ARG A 72 -2.01 -14.05 -15.96
C ARG A 72 -1.95 -13.29 -14.65
N ARG A 73 -2.27 -13.95 -13.55
CA ARG A 73 -2.23 -13.37 -12.20
C ARG A 73 -0.80 -13.23 -11.72
N PHE A 74 -0.54 -12.16 -10.99
CA PHE A 74 0.72 -11.92 -10.27
C PHE A 74 0.45 -11.36 -8.88
N ARG A 75 1.45 -11.39 -8.05
CA ARG A 75 1.41 -10.85 -6.68
C ARG A 75 2.49 -9.80 -6.52
N THR A 76 2.24 -8.82 -5.66
CA THR A 76 3.27 -7.92 -5.16
C THR A 76 3.38 -8.07 -3.66
N PHE A 77 4.60 -8.11 -3.16
CA PHE A 77 4.90 -7.98 -1.74
C PHE A 77 5.48 -6.59 -1.50
N ASN A 78 4.77 -5.82 -0.72
CA ASN A 78 5.06 -4.40 -0.49
C ASN A 78 5.51 -4.20 0.95
N VAL A 79 6.58 -3.43 1.15
CA VAL A 79 7.11 -3.04 2.45
C VAL A 79 7.21 -1.53 2.50
N VAL A 80 6.62 -0.91 3.53
CA VAL A 80 6.57 0.55 3.70
C VAL A 80 7.02 0.90 5.12
N ASP A 81 7.86 1.92 5.25
CA ASP A 81 8.16 2.52 6.54
C ASP A 81 6.98 3.41 6.98
N ASP A 82 6.45 3.11 8.17
CA ASP A 82 5.27 3.81 8.70
C ASP A 82 5.55 5.26 9.11
N PHE A 83 6.80 5.65 9.31
CA PHE A 83 7.18 7.02 9.68
C PHE A 83 7.08 7.97 8.48
N ASN A 84 7.89 7.73 7.45
CA ASN A 84 8.01 8.61 6.29
C ASN A 84 7.18 8.17 5.08
N ARG A 85 6.47 7.02 5.16
CA ARG A 85 5.66 6.43 4.07
C ARG A 85 6.48 6.00 2.85
N GLU A 86 7.76 5.80 3.02
CA GLU A 86 8.66 5.35 1.96
C GLU A 86 8.41 3.88 1.62
N ALA A 87 8.33 3.57 0.33
CA ALA A 87 8.30 2.20 -0.14
C ALA A 87 9.72 1.61 -0.08
N LEU A 88 9.95 0.71 0.87
CA LEU A 88 11.23 0.07 1.06
C LEU A 88 11.48 -1.04 0.05
N ALA A 89 10.42 -1.76 -0.32
CA ALA A 89 10.46 -2.76 -1.38
C ALA A 89 9.07 -2.92 -2.02
N ILE A 90 9.10 -3.23 -3.31
CA ILE A 90 7.96 -3.72 -4.10
C ILE A 90 8.49 -4.93 -4.88
N GLU A 91 8.29 -6.12 -4.33
CA GLU A 91 8.68 -7.36 -5.00
C GLU A 91 7.52 -7.90 -5.80
N ILE A 92 7.74 -8.21 -7.08
CA ILE A 92 6.69 -8.66 -8.01
C ILE A 92 7.05 -10.05 -8.51
N ASP A 93 6.13 -11.00 -8.36
CA ASP A 93 6.26 -12.34 -8.93
C ASP A 93 4.89 -13.04 -9.05
N LEU A 94 4.88 -14.18 -9.69
CA LEU A 94 3.71 -15.06 -9.77
C LEU A 94 3.43 -15.75 -8.44
N ASN A 95 4.49 -16.08 -7.71
CA ASN A 95 4.44 -16.70 -6.38
C ASN A 95 5.56 -16.15 -5.50
N ILE A 96 5.21 -15.74 -4.29
CA ILE A 96 6.16 -15.19 -3.31
C ILE A 96 6.04 -16.02 -2.01
N PRO A 97 6.76 -17.13 -1.88
CA PRO A 97 6.77 -17.93 -0.67
C PRO A 97 7.50 -17.22 0.47
N ALA A 98 7.33 -17.69 1.71
CA ALA A 98 7.92 -17.11 2.92
C ALA A 98 9.46 -16.93 2.84
N GLN A 99 10.18 -17.87 2.24
CA GLN A 99 11.63 -17.77 2.04
C GLN A 99 12.01 -16.58 1.13
N ARG A 100 11.12 -16.23 0.17
CA ARG A 100 11.35 -15.06 -0.67
C ARG A 100 11.05 -13.77 0.07
N VAL A 101 10.05 -13.78 0.94
CA VAL A 101 9.76 -12.66 1.86
C VAL A 101 11.00 -12.34 2.70
N VAL A 102 11.58 -13.34 3.35
CA VAL A 102 12.80 -13.17 4.16
C VAL A 102 13.95 -12.60 3.33
N ARG A 103 14.23 -13.14 2.14
CA ARG A 103 15.29 -12.57 1.25
C ARG A 103 15.04 -11.10 0.87
N VAL A 104 13.79 -10.70 0.72
CA VAL A 104 13.46 -9.28 0.46
C VAL A 104 13.75 -8.44 1.70
N LEU A 105 13.36 -8.92 2.88
CA LEU A 105 13.64 -8.24 4.15
C LEU A 105 15.15 -8.10 4.39
N ASP A 106 15.93 -9.15 4.18
CA ASP A 106 17.41 -9.11 4.29
C ASP A 106 18.03 -8.05 3.38
N ARG A 107 17.52 -7.94 2.15
CA ARG A 107 17.98 -6.93 1.19
C ARG A 107 17.66 -5.49 1.65
N ILE A 108 16.52 -5.28 2.30
CA ILE A 108 16.16 -3.98 2.87
C ILE A 108 17.07 -3.68 4.05
N VAL A 109 17.21 -4.64 4.96
CA VAL A 109 18.00 -4.53 6.19
C VAL A 109 19.47 -4.22 5.90
N ALA A 110 20.07 -4.83 4.88
CA ALA A 110 21.44 -4.56 4.46
C ALA A 110 21.72 -3.07 4.20
N ASN A 111 20.71 -2.29 3.82
CA ASN A 111 20.84 -0.87 3.50
C ASN A 111 20.31 0.07 4.60
N ARG A 112 19.35 -0.40 5.42
CA ARG A 112 18.61 0.46 6.36
C ARG A 112 18.69 0.03 7.82
N GLY A 113 19.15 -1.18 8.11
CA GLY A 113 19.05 -1.79 9.43
C GLY A 113 17.65 -2.37 9.69
N TYR A 114 17.52 -2.99 10.86
CA TYR A 114 16.30 -3.70 11.27
C TYR A 114 15.23 -2.75 11.80
N PRO A 115 13.93 -3.05 11.56
CA PRO A 115 12.84 -2.34 12.22
C PRO A 115 12.68 -2.85 13.66
N LEU A 116 12.12 -2.03 14.54
CA LEU A 116 11.72 -2.50 15.88
C LEU A 116 10.52 -3.43 15.80
N LYS A 117 9.62 -3.18 14.85
CA LYS A 117 8.45 -4.03 14.62
C LYS A 117 8.00 -4.05 13.17
N MET A 118 7.35 -5.14 12.79
CA MET A 118 6.66 -5.27 11.51
C MET A 118 5.18 -5.52 11.72
N ARG A 119 4.34 -4.72 11.06
CA ARG A 119 2.88 -4.86 11.07
C ARG A 119 2.41 -5.53 9.81
N MET A 120 1.54 -6.54 9.95
CA MET A 120 1.09 -7.38 8.85
C MET A 120 -0.31 -7.93 9.09
N ASP A 121 -0.95 -8.40 8.02
CA ASP A 121 -2.16 -9.20 8.12
C ASP A 121 -1.86 -10.66 8.50
N ASN A 122 -2.92 -11.46 8.64
CA ASN A 122 -2.82 -12.88 8.95
C ASN A 122 -2.72 -13.76 7.69
N GLY A 123 -2.04 -13.29 6.65
CA GLY A 123 -1.80 -14.06 5.43
C GLY A 123 -0.94 -15.31 5.71
N PRO A 124 -1.20 -16.44 5.02
CA PRO A 124 -0.49 -17.70 5.29
C PRO A 124 1.02 -17.61 5.04
N GLU A 125 1.47 -16.73 4.15
CA GLU A 125 2.89 -16.50 3.88
C GLU A 125 3.57 -15.69 5.00
N LEU A 126 2.80 -14.88 5.72
CA LEU A 126 3.28 -14.05 6.82
C LEU A 126 3.16 -14.80 8.17
N ILE A 127 2.21 -15.76 8.27
CA ILE A 127 2.13 -16.70 9.40
C ILE A 127 2.99 -17.93 9.06
N SER A 128 4.30 -17.78 9.03
CA SER A 128 5.22 -18.85 8.68
C SER A 128 6.34 -18.99 9.72
N LEU A 129 6.76 -20.23 9.98
CA LEU A 129 7.89 -20.48 10.88
C LEU A 129 9.17 -19.78 10.41
N VAL A 130 9.38 -19.69 9.09
CA VAL A 130 10.55 -19.04 8.50
C VAL A 130 10.61 -17.56 8.85
N LEU A 131 9.48 -16.86 8.74
CA LEU A 131 9.41 -15.43 9.09
C LEU A 131 9.49 -15.23 10.60
N ALA A 132 8.86 -16.11 11.38
CA ALA A 132 8.91 -16.05 12.83
C ALA A 132 10.34 -16.25 13.36
N GLN A 133 11.07 -17.23 12.84
CA GLN A 133 12.49 -17.47 13.18
C GLN A 133 13.36 -16.27 12.80
N TRP A 134 13.20 -15.75 11.58
CA TRP A 134 13.93 -14.55 11.15
C TRP A 134 13.67 -13.35 12.08
N ALA A 135 12.44 -13.15 12.50
CA ALA A 135 12.08 -12.05 13.39
C ALA A 135 12.68 -12.24 14.81
N GLU A 136 12.67 -13.47 15.32
CA GLU A 136 13.27 -13.82 16.62
C GLU A 136 14.80 -13.65 16.60
N GLU A 137 15.47 -14.10 15.53
CA GLU A 137 16.93 -13.97 15.36
C GLU A 137 17.41 -12.52 15.33
N HIS A 138 16.53 -11.59 14.96
CA HIS A 138 16.86 -10.18 14.76
C HIS A 138 16.13 -9.21 15.70
N ASP A 139 15.51 -9.71 16.75
CA ASP A 139 14.77 -8.94 17.76
C ASP A 139 13.65 -8.04 17.13
N VAL A 140 13.02 -8.49 16.06
CA VAL A 140 11.96 -7.79 15.37
C VAL A 140 10.59 -8.26 15.87
N MET A 141 9.78 -7.36 16.42
CA MET A 141 8.43 -7.70 16.89
C MET A 141 7.46 -7.87 15.70
N LEU A 142 6.77 -9.01 15.60
CA LEU A 142 5.69 -9.21 14.63
C LEU A 142 4.35 -8.76 15.23
N GLU A 143 3.73 -7.73 14.65
CA GLU A 143 2.45 -7.18 15.06
C GLU A 143 1.36 -7.57 14.04
N PHE A 144 0.60 -8.63 14.34
CA PHE A 144 -0.52 -9.05 13.51
C PHE A 144 -1.75 -8.19 13.76
N ILE A 145 -2.39 -7.72 12.69
CA ILE A 145 -3.65 -6.96 12.80
C ILE A 145 -4.79 -7.87 13.28
N LYS A 146 -5.69 -7.31 14.07
CA LYS A 146 -6.87 -8.05 14.55
C LYS A 146 -7.83 -8.30 13.38
N PRO A 147 -8.40 -9.50 13.25
CA PRO A 147 -9.41 -9.78 12.23
C PRO A 147 -10.54 -8.75 12.24
N GLY A 148 -10.94 -8.27 11.06
CA GLY A 148 -12.00 -7.26 10.93
C GLY A 148 -11.61 -5.82 11.29
N LYS A 149 -10.32 -5.54 11.55
CA LYS A 149 -9.82 -4.18 11.83
C LYS A 149 -8.78 -3.73 10.77
N PRO A 150 -9.17 -3.55 9.50
CA PRO A 150 -8.24 -3.15 8.44
C PRO A 150 -7.58 -1.78 8.73
N THR A 151 -8.25 -0.90 9.49
CA THR A 151 -7.67 0.40 9.87
C THR A 151 -6.34 0.29 10.59
N GLN A 152 -6.00 -0.85 11.17
CA GLN A 152 -4.71 -1.09 11.81
C GLN A 152 -3.55 -1.19 10.80
N ASN A 153 -3.83 -1.47 9.51
CA ASN A 153 -2.83 -1.49 8.43
C ASN A 153 -3.04 -0.38 7.39
N ALA A 154 -3.64 0.74 7.83
CA ALA A 154 -4.10 1.80 6.93
C ALA A 154 -2.98 2.45 6.09
N PHE A 155 -1.73 2.43 6.55
CA PHE A 155 -0.61 3.04 5.84
C PHE A 155 -0.28 2.29 4.55
N ILE A 156 -0.11 0.98 4.64
CA ILE A 156 0.19 0.16 3.48
C ILE A 156 -1.05 -0.03 2.59
N GLU A 157 -2.27 -0.08 3.14
CA GLU A 157 -3.49 -0.10 2.34
C GLU A 157 -3.62 1.14 1.46
N ARG A 158 -3.27 2.32 2.00
CA ARG A 158 -3.23 3.57 1.25
C ARG A 158 -2.16 3.53 0.16
N PHE A 159 -0.96 3.02 0.49
CA PHE A 159 0.11 2.81 -0.48
C PHE A 159 -0.34 1.90 -1.62
N ASN A 160 -0.88 0.72 -1.29
CA ASN A 160 -1.35 -0.27 -2.26
C ASN A 160 -2.43 0.30 -3.20
N ARG A 161 -3.34 1.12 -2.66
CA ARG A 161 -4.33 1.83 -3.49
C ARG A 161 -3.66 2.78 -4.47
N THR A 162 -2.69 3.56 -4.02
CA THR A 162 -1.97 4.51 -4.87
C THR A 162 -1.17 3.77 -5.93
N TYR A 163 -0.43 2.74 -5.55
CA TYR A 163 0.36 1.91 -6.45
C TYR A 163 -0.52 1.28 -7.55
N ARG A 164 -1.66 0.67 -7.17
CA ARG A 164 -2.61 0.08 -8.14
C ARG A 164 -3.20 1.11 -9.11
N THR A 165 -3.41 2.34 -8.71
CA THR A 165 -4.07 3.35 -9.54
C THR A 165 -3.12 4.22 -10.34
N GLU A 166 -1.84 4.27 -9.99
CA GLU A 166 -0.88 5.19 -10.59
C GLU A 166 0.24 4.47 -11.34
N VAL A 167 0.49 3.21 -11.02
CA VAL A 167 1.59 2.41 -11.60
C VAL A 167 1.05 1.22 -12.40
N LEU A 168 0.10 0.44 -11.86
CA LEU A 168 -0.55 -0.68 -12.53
C LEU A 168 -1.78 -0.23 -13.32
#